data_bd044a1acc1560d8d45780491ef61499
#
_entry.id   bd044a1acc1560d8d45780491ef61499
#
_cell.length_a   1.000
_cell.length_b   1.000
_cell.length_c   1.000
_cell.angle_alpha   90.00
_cell.angle_beta   90.00
_cell.angle_gamma   90.00
#
_symmetry.space_group_name_H-M   'P 1'
#
loop_
_entity.id
_entity.type
_entity.pdbx_description
1 polymer ?
#
loop_
_entity_poly.entity_id
_entity_poly.type
_entity_poly.pdbx_seq_one_letter_code
_entity_poly.pdbx_strand_id
1 'polypeptide(L)'
;AQAGATFLSPHAETINTDAFRILHKIHELGCRTGIVLNPATPLSYIRHYLHLLDKITIMSVDPGFAGQAFIREMLDKIKEAKALKLQHGYRYLIEVDGSCNAATFQELRQAGVEVFIVGNSGLFQLDDNLHAAWEKMLAQFHGEIDKTQHLRKQL
;
A
#
# COMPACT_ATOMS: atom_id res chain seq x y z
N ALA A 1 -9.41 17.34 3.33
CA ALA A 1 -10.87 17.44 3.20
C ALA A 1 -11.28 18.57 2.26
N GLN A 2 -11.07 19.84 2.60
CA GLN A 2 -11.52 20.97 1.75
C GLN A 2 -10.93 20.96 0.32
N ALA A 3 -9.72 20.43 0.13
CA ALA A 3 -9.09 20.25 -1.19
C ALA A 3 -9.56 19.00 -1.96
N GLY A 4 -10.58 18.28 -1.48
CA GLY A 4 -11.16 17.11 -2.16
C GLY A 4 -10.47 15.77 -1.83
N ALA A 5 -9.65 15.67 -0.78
CA ALA A 5 -9.06 14.40 -0.37
C ALA A 5 -10.12 13.40 0.07
N THR A 6 -10.09 12.18 -0.48
CA THR A 6 -10.97 11.07 -0.07
C THR A 6 -10.39 10.33 1.14
N PHE A 7 -9.08 10.14 1.18
CA PHE A 7 -8.36 9.52 2.29
C PHE A 7 -7.41 10.51 2.95
N LEU A 8 -7.28 10.42 4.27
CA LEU A 8 -6.18 11.03 5.01
C LEU A 8 -5.43 9.92 5.73
N SER A 9 -4.14 9.78 5.44
CA SER A 9 -3.30 8.66 5.87
C SER A 9 -2.04 9.18 6.56
N PRO A 10 -2.09 9.55 7.85
CA PRO A 10 -0.88 9.91 8.59
C PRO A 10 0.00 8.69 8.83
N HIS A 11 1.30 8.91 9.07
CA HIS A 11 2.18 7.87 9.57
C HIS A 11 1.82 7.50 11.02
N ALA A 12 1.72 6.21 11.30
CA ALA A 12 1.36 5.70 12.63
C ALA A 12 2.30 6.23 13.73
N GLU A 13 3.58 6.32 13.40
CA GLU A 13 4.64 6.79 14.30
C GLU A 13 4.44 8.24 14.73
N THR A 14 3.75 9.05 13.91
CA THR A 14 3.52 10.47 14.20
C THR A 14 2.27 10.72 15.02
N ILE A 15 1.32 9.78 15.04
CA ILE A 15 0.01 9.98 15.68
C ILE A 15 -0.27 9.01 16.83
N ASN A 16 0.59 8.05 17.12
CA ASN A 16 0.25 6.91 17.97
C ASN A 16 -0.14 7.29 19.41
N THR A 17 0.34 8.43 19.92
CA THR A 17 -0.10 8.97 21.23
C THR A 17 -1.56 9.44 21.23
N ASP A 18 -2.08 9.84 20.08
CA ASP A 18 -3.41 10.45 19.91
C ASP A 18 -4.23 9.78 18.81
N ALA A 19 -3.88 8.56 18.40
CA ALA A 19 -4.40 7.92 17.20
C ALA A 19 -5.93 7.92 17.13
N PHE A 20 -6.63 7.53 18.20
CA PHE A 20 -8.09 7.50 18.20
C PHE A 20 -8.70 8.87 17.95
N ARG A 21 -8.19 9.92 18.61
CA ARG A 21 -8.68 11.29 18.43
C ARG A 21 -8.47 11.78 17.00
N ILE A 22 -7.30 11.48 16.43
CA ILE A 22 -6.95 11.89 15.05
C ILE A 22 -7.80 11.14 14.02
N LEU A 23 -7.97 9.82 14.17
CA LEU A 23 -8.79 9.02 13.26
C LEU A 23 -10.27 9.44 13.32
N HIS A 24 -10.82 9.69 14.51
CA HIS A 24 -12.17 10.25 14.64
C HIS A 24 -12.27 11.62 13.95
N LYS A 25 -11.26 12.48 14.11
CA LYS A 25 -11.26 13.80 13.45
C LYS A 25 -11.23 13.69 11.93
N ILE A 26 -10.49 12.75 11.37
CA ILE A 26 -10.48 12.46 9.93
C ILE A 26 -11.88 12.06 9.45
N HIS A 27 -12.54 11.19 10.21
CA HIS A 27 -13.90 10.75 9.91
C HIS A 27 -14.93 11.90 9.99
N GLU A 28 -14.86 12.76 11.02
CA GLU A 28 -15.71 13.97 11.15
C GLU A 28 -15.56 14.94 9.97
N LEU A 29 -14.38 14.94 9.34
CA LEU A 29 -14.12 15.76 8.14
C LEU A 29 -14.69 15.14 6.86
N GLY A 30 -15.38 13.99 6.94
CA GLY A 30 -15.94 13.27 5.80
C GLY A 30 -14.89 12.51 4.98
N CYS A 31 -13.67 12.33 5.49
CA CYS A 31 -12.62 11.56 4.85
C CYS A 31 -12.59 10.12 5.38
N ARG A 32 -12.13 9.19 4.55
CA ARG A 32 -11.78 7.83 4.96
C ARG A 32 -10.46 7.83 5.72
N THR A 33 -10.35 6.93 6.68
CA THR A 33 -9.17 6.81 7.55
C THR A 33 -8.15 5.87 6.93
N GLY A 34 -6.95 6.37 6.68
CA GLY A 34 -5.78 5.57 6.35
C GLY A 34 -4.72 5.64 7.44
N ILE A 35 -3.75 4.73 7.37
CA ILE A 35 -2.54 4.77 8.18
C ILE A 35 -1.36 4.35 7.33
N VAL A 36 -0.20 4.95 7.53
CA VAL A 36 1.06 4.56 6.90
C VAL A 36 1.96 3.93 7.95
N LEU A 37 2.61 2.83 7.61
CA LEU A 37 3.58 2.12 8.45
C LEU A 37 4.95 2.11 7.78
N ASN A 38 5.96 2.58 8.48
CA ASN A 38 7.35 2.43 8.06
C ASN A 38 7.79 0.96 8.07
N PRO A 39 8.86 0.59 7.34
CA PRO A 39 9.30 -0.81 7.27
C PRO A 39 9.54 -1.45 8.64
N ALA A 40 10.19 -0.75 9.56
CA ALA A 40 10.50 -1.27 10.89
C ALA A 40 9.30 -1.29 11.86
N THR A 41 8.18 -0.63 11.54
CA THR A 41 7.01 -0.55 12.43
C THR A 41 6.10 -1.75 12.25
N PRO A 42 5.92 -2.63 13.26
CA PRO A 42 5.11 -3.82 13.14
C PRO A 42 3.61 -3.52 13.13
N LEU A 43 2.77 -4.42 12.58
CA LEU A 43 1.31 -4.29 12.61
C LEU A 43 0.74 -4.28 14.03
N SER A 44 1.39 -4.93 14.98
CA SER A 44 1.01 -4.89 16.40
C SER A 44 1.01 -3.48 17.00
N TYR A 45 1.76 -2.55 16.41
CA TYR A 45 1.81 -1.14 16.82
C TYR A 45 0.46 -0.44 16.68
N ILE A 46 -0.36 -0.85 15.71
CA ILE A 46 -1.66 -0.26 15.38
C ILE A 46 -2.84 -1.17 15.72
N ARG A 47 -2.61 -2.30 16.41
CA ARG A 47 -3.61 -3.37 16.61
C ARG A 47 -4.92 -2.89 17.23
N HIS A 48 -4.87 -1.88 18.11
CA HIS A 48 -6.04 -1.43 18.87
C HIS A 48 -7.02 -0.59 18.04
N TYR A 49 -6.59 -0.08 16.87
CA TYR A 49 -7.44 0.74 15.99
C TYR A 49 -7.53 0.24 14.55
N LEU A 50 -7.06 -1.00 14.26
CA LEU A 50 -7.19 -1.63 12.94
C LEU A 50 -8.64 -1.63 12.42
N HIS A 51 -9.62 -1.81 13.31
CA HIS A 51 -11.04 -1.84 12.96
C HIS A 51 -11.61 -0.48 12.51
N LEU A 52 -10.89 0.62 12.76
CA LEU A 52 -11.26 1.98 12.36
C LEU A 52 -10.68 2.38 11.01
N LEU A 53 -9.85 1.52 10.40
CA LEU A 53 -9.11 1.87 9.19
C LEU A 53 -9.84 1.43 7.92
N ASP A 54 -9.84 2.30 6.92
CA ASP A 54 -10.26 2.00 5.56
C ASP A 54 -9.07 1.62 4.66
N LYS A 55 -7.83 1.96 5.07
CA LYS A 55 -6.62 1.66 4.31
C LYS A 55 -5.39 1.56 5.22
N ILE A 56 -4.51 0.60 4.92
CA ILE A 56 -3.17 0.50 5.50
C ILE A 56 -2.16 0.60 4.36
N THR A 57 -1.30 1.60 4.42
CA THR A 57 -0.17 1.76 3.49
C THR A 57 1.08 1.21 4.15
N ILE A 58 1.68 0.19 3.55
CA ILE A 58 2.94 -0.40 4.00
C ILE A 58 4.06 0.20 3.14
N MET A 59 4.98 0.91 3.78
CA MET A 59 6.19 1.37 3.11
C MET A 59 7.09 0.19 2.83
N SER A 60 7.49 0.01 1.59
CA SER A 60 8.43 -1.04 1.16
C SER A 60 9.85 -0.52 0.88
N VAL A 61 10.07 0.72 1.25
CA VAL A 61 11.37 1.41 1.35
C VAL A 61 11.33 2.31 2.57
N ASP A 62 12.46 2.72 3.11
CA ASP A 62 12.46 3.74 4.15
C ASP A 62 12.02 5.09 3.57
N PRO A 63 11.16 5.85 4.27
CA PRO A 63 10.75 7.17 3.80
C PRO A 63 11.93 8.13 3.71
N GLY A 64 11.92 9.01 2.68
CA GLY A 64 12.93 10.06 2.55
C GLY A 64 13.29 10.40 1.10
N PHE A 65 13.56 9.42 0.25
CA PHE A 65 13.91 9.66 -1.16
C PHE A 65 13.48 8.49 -2.06
N ALA A 66 13.27 8.80 -3.33
CA ALA A 66 12.89 7.80 -4.33
C ALA A 66 14.11 7.00 -4.84
N GLY A 67 13.87 5.81 -5.41
CA GLY A 67 14.92 4.99 -6.03
C GLY A 67 15.63 4.02 -5.08
N GLN A 68 15.13 3.87 -3.85
CA GLN A 68 15.64 2.87 -2.92
C GLN A 68 15.25 1.45 -3.36
N ALA A 69 16.08 0.47 -2.96
CA ALA A 69 15.79 -0.94 -3.19
C ALA A 69 14.56 -1.41 -2.39
N PHE A 70 13.79 -2.31 -2.98
CA PHE A 70 12.65 -2.94 -2.33
C PHE A 70 13.09 -3.77 -1.11
N ILE A 71 12.46 -3.54 0.04
CA ILE A 71 12.69 -4.29 1.28
C ILE A 71 11.80 -5.54 1.24
N ARG A 72 12.42 -6.70 0.97
CA ARG A 72 11.68 -7.96 0.72
C ARG A 72 10.91 -8.47 1.93
N GLU A 73 11.35 -8.17 3.13
CA GLU A 73 10.70 -8.51 4.40
C GLU A 73 9.28 -7.92 4.49
N MET A 74 8.99 -6.89 3.69
CA MET A 74 7.65 -6.29 3.64
C MET A 74 6.60 -7.21 3.02
N LEU A 75 7.00 -8.19 2.23
CA LEU A 75 6.09 -9.21 1.73
C LEU A 75 5.43 -10.00 2.88
N ASP A 76 6.18 -10.29 3.94
CA ASP A 76 5.64 -11.02 5.09
C ASP A 76 4.72 -10.12 5.94
N LYS A 77 5.05 -8.82 6.09
CA LYS A 77 4.16 -7.86 6.72
C LYS A 77 2.83 -7.69 5.94
N ILE A 78 2.89 -7.69 4.61
CA ILE A 78 1.69 -7.63 3.76
C ILE A 78 0.83 -8.88 3.94
N LYS A 79 1.44 -10.08 3.97
CA LYS A 79 0.73 -11.34 4.24
C LYS A 79 0.09 -11.34 5.63
N GLU A 80 0.80 -10.83 6.65
CA GLU A 80 0.26 -10.66 8.00
C GLU A 80 -0.95 -9.72 8.00
N ALA A 81 -0.87 -8.57 7.34
CA ALA A 81 -2.00 -7.64 7.20
C ALA A 81 -3.20 -8.32 6.53
N LYS A 82 -2.97 -9.09 5.46
CA LYS A 82 -4.02 -9.87 4.80
C LYS A 82 -4.63 -10.92 5.71
N ALA A 83 -3.82 -11.63 6.48
CA ALA A 83 -4.30 -12.65 7.42
C ALA A 83 -5.17 -12.02 8.51
N LEU A 84 -4.74 -10.91 9.12
CA LEU A 84 -5.52 -10.16 10.11
C LEU A 84 -6.85 -9.64 9.52
N LYS A 85 -6.82 -9.11 8.29
CA LYS A 85 -8.03 -8.66 7.58
C LYS A 85 -9.06 -9.77 7.46
N LEU A 86 -8.63 -10.97 7.04
CA LEU A 86 -9.50 -12.14 6.87
C LEU A 86 -9.99 -12.69 8.21
N GLN A 87 -9.10 -12.82 9.20
CA GLN A 87 -9.39 -13.38 10.51
C GLN A 87 -10.44 -12.57 11.28
N HIS A 88 -10.37 -11.24 11.18
CA HIS A 88 -11.23 -10.33 11.96
C HIS A 88 -12.33 -9.67 11.14
N GLY A 89 -12.43 -9.95 9.83
CA GLY A 89 -13.43 -9.33 8.95
C GLY A 89 -13.19 -7.83 8.73
N TYR A 90 -11.95 -7.35 8.83
CA TYR A 90 -11.61 -5.95 8.60
C TYR A 90 -11.78 -5.57 7.12
N ARG A 91 -12.06 -4.29 6.86
CA ARG A 91 -12.39 -3.80 5.51
C ARG A 91 -11.31 -2.94 4.86
N TYR A 92 -10.20 -2.69 5.56
CA TYR A 92 -9.14 -1.85 5.02
C TYR A 92 -8.56 -2.41 3.72
N LEU A 93 -8.21 -1.50 2.81
CA LEU A 93 -7.39 -1.81 1.65
C LEU A 93 -5.92 -1.94 2.07
N ILE A 94 -5.21 -2.88 1.47
CA ILE A 94 -3.76 -3.02 1.64
C ILE A 94 -3.07 -2.30 0.48
N GLU A 95 -2.42 -1.19 0.81
CA GLU A 95 -1.67 -0.36 -0.12
C GLU A 95 -0.17 -0.50 0.15
N VAL A 96 0.63 -0.43 -0.90
CA VAL A 96 2.10 -0.40 -0.81
C VAL A 96 2.66 0.83 -1.49
N ASP A 97 3.62 1.47 -0.83
CA ASP A 97 4.42 2.56 -1.37
C ASP A 97 5.91 2.24 -1.24
N GLY A 98 6.61 2.33 -2.36
CA GLY A 98 8.05 2.09 -2.51
C GLY A 98 8.37 0.98 -3.50
N SER A 99 9.18 1.30 -4.50
CA SER A 99 9.67 0.36 -5.52
C SER A 99 8.59 -0.53 -6.17
N CYS A 100 7.36 0.00 -6.34
CA CYS A 100 6.30 -0.66 -7.10
C CYS A 100 6.58 -0.53 -8.59
N ASN A 101 7.02 -1.62 -9.23
CA ASN A 101 7.40 -1.67 -10.64
C ASN A 101 7.29 -3.11 -11.19
N ALA A 102 7.64 -3.33 -12.45
CA ALA A 102 7.53 -4.64 -13.10
C ALA A 102 8.24 -5.78 -12.35
N ALA A 103 9.32 -5.50 -11.63
CA ALA A 103 10.04 -6.53 -10.87
C ALA A 103 9.32 -6.96 -9.59
N THR A 104 8.39 -6.14 -9.06
CA THR A 104 7.73 -6.36 -7.76
C THR A 104 6.23 -6.56 -7.85
N PHE A 105 5.56 -6.15 -8.94
CA PHE A 105 4.10 -6.23 -9.07
C PHE A 105 3.53 -7.63 -8.78
N GLN A 106 4.15 -8.66 -9.34
CA GLN A 106 3.67 -10.03 -9.17
C GLN A 106 3.70 -10.48 -7.71
N GLU A 107 4.85 -10.35 -7.05
CA GLU A 107 5.03 -10.79 -5.66
C GLU A 107 4.19 -9.97 -4.67
N LEU A 108 4.07 -8.65 -4.89
CA LEU A 108 3.21 -7.78 -4.10
C LEU A 108 1.73 -8.20 -4.21
N ARG A 109 1.26 -8.46 -5.44
CA ARG A 109 -0.11 -8.94 -5.67
C ARG A 109 -0.37 -10.28 -5.02
N GLN A 110 0.57 -11.21 -5.09
CA GLN A 110 0.48 -12.52 -4.45
C GLN A 110 0.44 -12.41 -2.93
N ALA A 111 1.23 -11.50 -2.35
CA ALA A 111 1.23 -11.24 -0.91
C ALA A 111 -0.11 -10.66 -0.42
N GLY A 112 -0.85 -9.94 -1.28
CA GLY A 112 -2.18 -9.44 -0.95
C GLY A 112 -2.40 -7.95 -1.14
N VAL A 113 -1.50 -7.27 -1.84
CA VAL A 113 -1.64 -5.84 -2.17
C VAL A 113 -2.85 -5.62 -3.07
N GLU A 114 -3.65 -4.61 -2.74
CA GLU A 114 -4.85 -4.19 -3.45
C GLU A 114 -4.64 -2.84 -4.16
N VAL A 115 -3.77 -1.97 -3.61
CA VAL A 115 -3.46 -0.65 -4.15
C VAL A 115 -1.95 -0.47 -4.25
N PHE A 116 -1.48 -0.02 -5.41
CA PHE A 116 -0.05 0.16 -5.72
C PHE A 116 0.23 1.63 -5.96
N ILE A 117 1.12 2.23 -5.15
CA ILE A 117 1.62 3.58 -5.41
C ILE A 117 2.83 3.45 -6.34
N VAL A 118 2.65 3.88 -7.58
CA VAL A 118 3.69 3.87 -8.59
C VAL A 118 4.36 5.24 -8.68
N GLY A 119 5.66 5.25 -8.56
CA GLY A 119 6.48 6.46 -8.63
C GLY A 119 7.49 6.38 -9.77
N ASN A 120 8.71 6.78 -9.47
CA ASN A 120 9.78 6.95 -10.45
C ASN A 120 10.04 5.67 -11.27
N SER A 121 10.42 4.57 -10.62
CA SER A 121 10.76 3.31 -11.30
C SER A 121 9.57 2.57 -11.90
N GLY A 122 8.36 2.80 -11.39
CA GLY A 122 7.14 2.13 -11.86
C GLY A 122 6.37 2.91 -12.92
N LEU A 123 6.61 4.22 -13.06
CA LEU A 123 5.87 5.07 -14.00
C LEU A 123 6.76 6.10 -14.68
N PHE A 124 7.32 7.08 -13.93
CA PHE A 124 7.89 8.29 -14.54
C PHE A 124 9.17 8.06 -15.34
N GLN A 125 9.92 6.99 -15.09
CA GLN A 125 11.10 6.61 -15.88
C GLN A 125 10.80 5.74 -17.11
N LEU A 126 9.53 5.35 -17.32
CA LEU A 126 9.19 4.47 -18.46
C LEU A 126 9.12 5.22 -19.77
N ASP A 127 8.80 6.51 -19.75
CA ASP A 127 8.79 7.39 -20.93
C ASP A 127 8.80 8.85 -20.50
N ASP A 128 9.33 9.75 -21.34
CA ASP A 128 9.27 11.19 -21.12
C ASP A 128 7.85 11.75 -21.29
N ASN A 129 7.03 11.09 -22.11
CA ASN A 129 5.60 11.39 -22.25
C ASN A 129 4.79 10.62 -21.21
N LEU A 130 4.08 11.33 -20.32
CA LEU A 130 3.33 10.71 -19.23
C LEU A 130 2.25 9.73 -19.70
N HIS A 131 1.58 10.00 -20.82
CA HIS A 131 0.58 9.07 -21.36
C HIS A 131 1.23 7.78 -21.86
N ALA A 132 2.34 7.87 -22.58
CA ALA A 132 3.10 6.70 -23.00
C ALA A 132 3.69 5.93 -21.81
N ALA A 133 4.18 6.62 -20.79
CA ALA A 133 4.63 6.01 -19.53
C ALA A 133 3.50 5.22 -18.85
N TRP A 134 2.29 5.80 -18.79
CA TRP A 134 1.10 5.16 -18.23
C TRP A 134 0.73 3.87 -19.00
N GLU A 135 0.67 3.93 -20.33
CA GLU A 135 0.37 2.75 -21.15
C GLU A 135 1.40 1.64 -20.96
N LYS A 136 2.69 2.00 -20.90
CA LYS A 136 3.78 1.05 -20.63
C LYS A 136 3.65 0.43 -19.25
N MET A 137 3.35 1.22 -18.22
CA MET A 137 3.13 0.74 -16.86
C MET A 137 1.96 -0.24 -16.80
N LEU A 138 0.82 0.09 -17.43
CA LEU A 138 -0.34 -0.79 -17.47
C LEU A 138 -0.03 -2.12 -18.16
N ALA A 139 0.68 -2.08 -19.29
CA ALA A 139 1.09 -3.30 -20.01
C ALA A 139 2.00 -4.19 -19.14
N GLN A 140 2.97 -3.61 -18.44
CA GLN A 140 3.83 -4.33 -17.49
C GLN A 140 3.01 -4.92 -16.33
N PHE A 141 2.14 -4.12 -15.73
CA PHE A 141 1.31 -4.53 -14.60
C PHE A 141 0.42 -5.72 -14.95
N HIS A 142 -0.32 -5.63 -16.06
CA HIS A 142 -1.16 -6.73 -16.52
C HIS A 142 -0.34 -7.96 -16.87
N GLY A 143 0.76 -7.81 -17.60
CA GLY A 143 1.64 -8.92 -17.97
C GLY A 143 2.19 -9.68 -16.74
N GLU A 144 2.56 -8.98 -15.67
CA GLU A 144 3.06 -9.63 -14.45
C GLU A 144 1.94 -10.28 -13.62
N ILE A 145 0.75 -9.70 -13.57
CA ILE A 145 -0.37 -10.27 -12.81
C ILE A 145 -1.00 -11.47 -13.52
N ASP A 146 -1.10 -11.46 -14.85
CA ASP A 146 -1.68 -12.57 -15.63
C ASP A 146 -0.84 -13.84 -15.53
N LYS A 147 0.48 -13.73 -15.40
CA LYS A 147 1.37 -14.87 -15.09
C LYS A 147 0.90 -15.62 -13.83
N THR A 148 0.40 -14.91 -12.84
CA THR A 148 -0.09 -15.49 -11.58
C THR A 148 -1.39 -16.28 -11.74
N GLN A 149 -2.28 -15.85 -12.63
CA GLN A 149 -3.54 -16.54 -12.89
C GLN A 149 -3.34 -17.87 -13.65
N HIS A 150 -2.36 -17.92 -14.54
CA HIS A 150 -2.02 -19.16 -15.27
C HIS A 150 -1.41 -20.22 -14.36
N LEU A 151 -0.55 -19.85 -13.41
CA LEU A 151 0.02 -20.79 -12.44
C LEU A 151 -1.03 -21.40 -11.49
N ARG A 152 -2.07 -20.64 -11.12
CA ARG A 152 -3.17 -21.16 -10.26
C ARG A 152 -4.15 -22.09 -10.97
N LYS A 153 -4.18 -22.09 -12.30
CA LYS A 153 -5.02 -23.01 -13.10
C LYS A 153 -4.32 -24.35 -13.41
N GLN A 154 -3.05 -24.47 -13.09
CA GLN A 154 -2.24 -25.67 -13.33
C GLN A 154 -1.97 -26.49 -12.05
N LEU A 155 -2.45 -26.02 -10.89
CA LEU A 155 -2.47 -26.70 -9.60
C LEU A 155 -3.88 -27.13 -9.22
#